data_edd8585da275b4c851b20e8a29afbcc5
#
_entry.id   edd8585da275b4c851b20e8a29afbcc5
#
_cell.length_a   1.000
_cell.length_b   1.000
_cell.length_c   1.000
_cell.angle_alpha   90.00
_cell.angle_beta   90.00
_cell.angle_gamma   90.00
#
_symmetry.space_group_name_H-M   'P 1'
#
loop_
_entity.id
_entity.type
_entity.pdbx_description
1 polymer ?
#
loop_
_entity_poly.entity_id
_entity_poly.type
_entity_poly.pdbx_seq_one_letter_code
_entity_poly.pdbx_strand_id
1 'polypeptide(L)'
;MPDNPDLRRLLWYLLGATRGGEMRARLIQALRTQPGNMNQLANRLGVEYRTIQHHIEVLKKNALVNSTGAHYGLTYFLTPWMEGHIDIFDDLCRKLKFEIDQDP
;
A
#
# COMPACT_ATOMS: atom_id res chain seq x y z
N MET A 1 10.62 13.58 11.62
CA MET A 1 10.79 12.10 11.71
C MET A 1 12.08 11.70 11.08
N PRO A 2 12.83 10.83 11.72
CA PRO A 2 14.05 10.34 11.10
C PRO A 2 13.71 9.53 9.86
N ASP A 3 14.55 9.68 8.86
CA ASP A 3 14.41 8.90 7.64
C ASP A 3 14.77 7.43 7.93
N ASN A 4 14.24 6.54 7.10
CA ASN A 4 14.59 5.12 7.15
C ASN A 4 15.09 4.73 5.76
N PRO A 5 16.41 4.68 5.56
CA PRO A 5 16.97 4.42 4.22
C PRO A 5 16.54 3.07 3.64
N ASP A 6 16.38 2.05 4.48
CA ASP A 6 15.95 0.73 4.00
C ASP A 6 14.53 0.76 3.49
N LEU A 7 13.64 1.40 4.24
CA LEU A 7 12.25 1.53 3.81
C LEU A 7 12.15 2.42 2.57
N ARG A 8 12.89 3.52 2.53
CA ARG A 8 12.89 4.42 1.37
C ARG A 8 13.33 3.68 0.11
N ARG A 9 14.37 2.88 0.21
CA ARG A 9 14.87 2.09 -0.92
C ARG A 9 13.84 1.06 -1.37
N LEU A 10 13.22 0.38 -0.42
CA LEU A 10 12.20 -0.63 -0.72
C LEU A 10 11.00 0.02 -1.41
N LEU A 11 10.50 1.13 -0.87
CA LEU A 11 9.36 1.82 -1.47
C LEU A 11 9.71 2.38 -2.84
N TRP A 12 10.92 2.94 -3.01
CA TRP A 12 11.36 3.40 -4.31
C TRP A 12 11.30 2.27 -5.35
N TYR A 13 11.77 1.09 -4.96
CA TYR A 13 11.73 -0.08 -5.82
C TYR A 13 10.28 -0.49 -6.14
N LEU A 14 9.45 -0.64 -5.12
CA LEU A 14 8.10 -1.15 -5.30
C LEU A 14 7.16 -0.17 -6.01
N LEU A 15 7.38 1.13 -5.85
CA LEU A 15 6.49 2.15 -6.40
C LEU A 15 7.05 2.77 -7.68
N GLY A 16 8.37 2.88 -7.81
CA GLY A 16 8.97 3.63 -8.91
C GLY A 16 9.70 2.79 -9.93
N ALA A 17 10.24 1.65 -9.54
CA ALA A 17 11.13 0.89 -10.40
C ALA A 17 10.51 -0.39 -10.97
N THR A 18 9.28 -0.72 -10.56
CA THR A 18 8.63 -1.95 -11.03
C THR A 18 7.26 -1.64 -11.60
N ARG A 19 6.79 -2.52 -12.49
CA ARG A 19 5.44 -2.42 -13.04
C ARG A 19 4.42 -2.54 -11.91
N GLY A 20 3.36 -1.77 -12.00
CA GLY A 20 2.30 -1.78 -10.99
C GLY A 20 2.57 -0.86 -9.81
N GLY A 21 3.62 -0.04 -9.86
CA GLY A 21 3.99 0.84 -8.77
C GLY A 21 2.90 1.83 -8.40
N GLU A 22 2.25 2.42 -9.38
CA GLU A 22 1.18 3.38 -9.10
C GLU A 22 -0.02 2.70 -8.45
N MET A 23 -0.38 1.48 -8.89
CA MET A 23 -1.47 0.74 -8.27
C MET A 23 -1.12 0.39 -6.81
N ARG A 24 0.13 0.02 -6.54
CA ARG A 24 0.56 -0.23 -5.16
C ARG A 24 0.48 1.04 -4.31
N ALA A 25 0.85 2.19 -4.88
CA ALA A 25 0.71 3.46 -4.16
C ALA A 25 -0.76 3.75 -3.84
N ARG A 26 -1.66 3.53 -4.80
CA ARG A 26 -3.10 3.71 -4.57
C ARG A 26 -3.62 2.77 -3.50
N LEU A 27 -3.13 1.54 -3.48
CA LEU A 27 -3.54 0.56 -2.49
C LEU A 27 -3.04 0.95 -1.09
N ILE A 28 -1.80 1.40 -0.97
CA ILE A 28 -1.27 1.89 0.31
C ILE A 28 -2.11 3.07 0.80
N GLN A 29 -2.44 3.99 -0.07
CA GLN A 29 -3.27 5.14 0.30
C GLN A 29 -4.67 4.70 0.74
N ALA A 30 -5.26 3.73 0.05
CA ALA A 30 -6.56 3.20 0.43
C ALA A 30 -6.53 2.57 1.83
N LEU A 31 -5.50 1.78 2.11
CA LEU A 31 -5.33 1.15 3.42
C LEU A 31 -5.03 2.17 4.51
N ARG A 32 -4.31 3.23 4.18
CA ARG A 32 -4.05 4.33 5.09
C ARG A 32 -5.36 4.98 5.56
N THR A 33 -6.29 5.14 4.62
CA THR A 33 -7.59 5.75 4.90
C THR A 33 -8.46 4.80 5.72
N GLN A 34 -8.53 3.54 5.30
CA GLN A 34 -9.36 2.56 5.99
C GLN A 34 -8.90 1.15 5.64
N PRO A 35 -8.59 0.32 6.65
CA PRO A 35 -8.37 -1.11 6.41
C PRO A 35 -9.58 -1.78 5.77
N GLY A 36 -9.36 -2.91 5.13
CA GLY A 36 -10.45 -3.62 4.49
C GLY A 36 -10.04 -4.98 3.99
N ASN A 37 -11.03 -5.77 3.55
CA ASN A 37 -10.76 -7.04 2.89
C ASN A 37 -10.51 -6.81 1.40
N MET A 38 -10.11 -7.87 0.70
CA MET A 38 -9.75 -7.73 -0.72
C MET A 38 -10.90 -7.26 -1.59
N ASN A 39 -12.13 -7.73 -1.31
CA ASN A 39 -13.30 -7.29 -2.06
C ASN A 39 -13.57 -5.81 -1.88
N GLN A 40 -13.48 -5.35 -0.63
CA GLN A 40 -13.67 -3.93 -0.33
C GLN A 40 -12.62 -3.06 -1.02
N LEU A 41 -11.37 -3.51 -0.97
CA LEU A 41 -10.27 -2.77 -1.62
C LEU A 41 -10.43 -2.76 -3.13
N ALA A 42 -10.82 -3.87 -3.73
CA ALA A 42 -11.06 -3.95 -5.16
C ALA A 42 -12.18 -2.99 -5.59
N ASN A 43 -13.27 -2.96 -4.81
CA ASN A 43 -14.38 -2.05 -5.09
C ASN A 43 -13.97 -0.59 -4.94
N ARG A 44 -13.24 -0.26 -3.89
CA ARG A 44 -12.80 1.12 -3.66
C ARG A 44 -11.88 1.63 -4.75
N LEU A 45 -11.02 0.75 -5.27
CA LEU A 45 -10.06 1.15 -6.30
C LEU A 45 -10.56 0.93 -7.72
N GLY A 46 -11.72 0.29 -7.86
CA GLY A 46 -12.29 0.06 -9.19
C GLY A 46 -11.51 -0.92 -10.02
N VAL A 47 -10.93 -1.94 -9.40
CA VAL A 47 -10.11 -2.95 -10.08
C VAL A 47 -10.58 -4.36 -9.72
N GLU A 48 -10.07 -5.34 -10.44
CA GLU A 48 -10.43 -6.72 -10.20
C GLU A 48 -9.81 -7.26 -8.92
N TYR A 49 -10.47 -8.24 -8.33
CA TYR A 49 -9.98 -8.92 -7.14
C TYR A 49 -8.54 -9.44 -7.33
N ARG A 50 -8.26 -10.04 -8.48
CA ARG A 50 -6.92 -10.57 -8.77
C ARG A 50 -5.84 -9.51 -8.73
N THR A 51 -6.14 -8.32 -9.19
CA THR A 51 -5.20 -7.21 -9.16
C THR A 51 -4.84 -6.87 -7.71
N ILE A 52 -5.86 -6.78 -6.85
CA ILE A 52 -5.64 -6.50 -5.43
C ILE A 52 -4.86 -7.66 -4.79
N GLN A 53 -5.25 -8.89 -5.06
CA GLN A 53 -4.59 -10.06 -4.49
C GLN A 53 -3.09 -10.06 -4.79
N HIS A 54 -2.72 -9.80 -6.04
CA HIS A 54 -1.32 -9.75 -6.44
C HIS A 54 -0.55 -8.69 -5.66
N HIS A 55 -1.08 -7.46 -5.59
CA HIS A 55 -0.40 -6.36 -4.92
C HIS A 55 -0.37 -6.52 -3.41
N ILE A 56 -1.44 -7.05 -2.82
CA ILE A 56 -1.46 -7.34 -1.39
C ILE A 56 -0.37 -8.37 -1.04
N GLU A 57 -0.22 -9.40 -1.87
CA GLU A 57 0.81 -10.42 -1.63
C GLU A 57 2.22 -9.81 -1.67
N VAL A 58 2.48 -8.94 -2.64
CA VAL A 58 3.77 -8.24 -2.73
C VAL A 58 4.02 -7.38 -1.51
N LEU A 59 3.03 -6.59 -1.11
CA LEU A 59 3.16 -5.68 0.03
C LEU A 59 3.30 -6.44 1.35
N LYS A 60 2.55 -7.53 1.50
CA LYS A 60 2.61 -8.36 2.70
C LYS A 60 3.96 -9.07 2.82
N LYS A 61 4.48 -9.58 1.71
CA LYS A 61 5.77 -10.24 1.66
C LYS A 61 6.89 -9.28 2.08
N ASN A 62 6.73 -7.99 1.82
CA ASN A 62 7.71 -6.97 2.15
C ASN A 62 7.40 -6.25 3.47
N ALA A 63 6.52 -6.80 4.29
CA ALA A 63 6.20 -6.31 5.62
C ALA A 63 5.60 -4.89 5.64
N LEU A 64 4.98 -4.47 4.54
CA LEU A 64 4.30 -3.18 4.47
C LEU A 64 2.83 -3.29 4.81
N VAL A 65 2.26 -4.49 4.65
CA VAL A 65 0.86 -4.79 4.91
C VAL A 65 0.80 -6.08 5.72
N ASN A 66 -0.19 -6.20 6.58
CA ASN A 66 -0.46 -7.42 7.30
C ASN A 66 -1.97 -7.63 7.35
N SER A 67 -2.41 -8.72 7.94
CA SER A 67 -3.82 -9.05 8.00
C SER A 67 -4.21 -9.63 9.34
N THR A 68 -5.48 -9.51 9.69
CA THR A 68 -6.05 -10.13 10.87
C THR A 68 -7.40 -10.74 10.52
N GLY A 69 -7.82 -11.75 11.26
CA GLY A 69 -9.09 -12.43 11.04
C GLY A 69 -8.89 -13.88 10.66
N ALA A 70 -10.01 -14.57 10.51
CA ALA A 70 -10.03 -15.97 10.08
C ALA A 70 -10.23 -16.04 8.56
N HIS A 71 -10.26 -17.26 8.00
CA HIS A 71 -10.28 -17.44 6.56
C HIS A 71 -11.41 -16.75 5.82
N TYR A 72 -12.46 -16.34 6.48
CA TYR A 72 -13.59 -15.74 5.80
C TYR A 72 -13.55 -14.27 5.64
N GLY A 73 -12.66 -13.59 6.26
CA GLY A 73 -12.71 -12.15 6.23
C GLY A 73 -11.44 -11.55 6.75
N LEU A 74 -10.34 -11.88 6.06
CA LEU A 74 -9.07 -11.26 6.38
C LEU A 74 -9.17 -9.76 6.11
N THR A 75 -8.94 -8.97 7.14
CA THR A 75 -8.84 -7.53 7.03
C THR A 75 -7.39 -7.16 6.90
N TYR A 76 -7.06 -6.40 5.86
CA TYR A 76 -5.70 -5.97 5.58
C TYR A 76 -5.49 -4.55 6.08
N PHE A 77 -4.29 -4.27 6.57
CA PHE A 77 -3.94 -2.97 7.14
C PHE A 77 -2.44 -2.72 6.97
N LEU A 78 -2.05 -1.45 7.01
CA LEU A 78 -0.63 -1.11 6.97
C LEU A 78 0.04 -1.54 8.27
N THR A 79 1.27 -2.08 8.16
CA THR A 79 2.03 -2.44 9.35
C THR A 79 2.44 -1.18 10.11
N PRO A 80 2.75 -1.30 11.43
CA PRO A 80 3.28 -0.16 12.17
C PRO A 80 4.54 0.43 11.54
N TRP A 81 5.37 -0.40 10.90
CA TRP A 81 6.56 0.07 10.20
C TRP A 81 6.19 1.01 9.05
N MET A 82 5.19 0.64 8.26
CA MET A 82 4.72 1.49 7.17
C MET A 82 4.02 2.74 7.71
N GLU A 83 3.12 2.57 8.67
CA GLU A 83 2.39 3.70 9.25
C GLU A 83 3.31 4.72 9.91
N GLY A 84 4.31 4.24 10.63
CA GLY A 84 5.25 5.11 11.32
C GLY A 84 6.17 5.89 10.39
N HIS A 85 6.21 5.53 9.11
CA HIS A 85 7.06 6.17 8.11
C HIS A 85 6.25 6.62 6.89
N ILE A 86 4.99 6.94 7.09
CA ILE A 86 4.10 7.28 5.98
C ILE A 86 4.55 8.56 5.25
N ASP A 87 5.31 9.42 5.92
CA ASP A 87 5.88 10.60 5.32
C ASP A 87 6.87 10.25 4.19
N ILE A 88 7.57 9.14 4.31
CA ILE A 88 8.45 8.65 3.23
C ILE A 88 7.60 8.29 2.01
N PHE A 89 6.47 7.61 2.23
CA PHE A 89 5.54 7.28 1.16
C PHE A 89 5.03 8.56 0.46
N ASP A 90 4.60 9.54 1.24
CA ASP A 90 4.11 10.80 0.69
C ASP A 90 5.19 11.51 -0.14
N ASP A 91 6.43 11.52 0.36
CA ASP A 91 7.54 12.14 -0.35
C ASP A 91 7.81 11.46 -1.68
N LEU A 92 7.83 10.13 -1.69
CA LEU A 92 8.08 9.38 -2.92
C LEU A 92 6.94 9.54 -3.93
N CYS A 93 5.69 9.59 -3.46
CA CYS A 93 4.55 9.82 -4.36
C CYS A 93 4.67 11.18 -5.04
N ARG A 94 5.11 12.22 -4.31
CA ARG A 94 5.36 13.54 -4.91
C ARG A 94 6.47 13.46 -5.96
N LYS A 95 7.56 12.79 -5.63
CA LYS A 95 8.72 12.68 -6.53
C LYS A 95 8.38 11.88 -7.79
N LEU A 96 7.55 10.86 -7.66
CA LEU A 96 7.10 10.04 -8.77
C LEU A 96 5.92 10.65 -9.52
N LYS A 97 5.38 11.76 -9.01
CA LYS A 97 4.26 12.49 -9.60
C LYS A 97 3.00 11.63 -9.71
N PHE A 98 2.78 10.78 -8.73
CA PHE A 98 1.54 10.02 -8.65
C PHE A 98 0.43 10.94 -8.13
N GLU A 99 -0.71 10.94 -8.83
CA GLU A 99 -1.89 11.65 -8.39
C GLU A 99 -2.71 10.74 -7.49
N ILE A 100 -2.29 10.67 -6.23
CA ILE A 100 -2.97 9.85 -5.24
C ILE A 100 -3.97 10.74 -4.50
N ASP A 101 -5.23 10.34 -4.58
CA ASP A 101 -6.29 11.06 -3.89
C ASP A 101 -6.09 10.93 -2.39
N GLN A 102 -5.92 12.07 -1.72
CA GLN A 102 -5.70 12.11 -0.28
C GLN A 102 -6.95 12.46 0.50
N ASP A 103 -8.00 12.80 -0.19
CA ASP A 103 -9.26 13.11 0.47
C ASP A 103 -10.09 11.85 0.61
N PRO A 104 -10.63 11.60 1.81
CA PRO A 104 -11.50 10.45 1.98
C PRO A 104 -12.81 10.58 1.23
#